data_d8059390934ab0e445de38b12b2cfa7c
#
_entry.id   d8059390934ab0e445de38b12b2cfa7c
#
_cell.length_a   1.000
_cell.length_b   1.000
_cell.length_c   1.000
_cell.angle_alpha   90.00
_cell.angle_beta   90.00
_cell.angle_gamma   90.00
#
_symmetry.space_group_name_H-M   'P 1'
#
loop_
_entity.id
_entity.type
_entity.pdbx_description
1 polymer ?
#
loop_
_entity_poly.entity_id
_entity_poly.type
_entity_poly.pdbx_seq_one_letter_code
_entity_poly.pdbx_strand_id
1 'polypeptide(L)'
;MHSLWGGNPVAVKFGLLVFPPMWSAFVRFVIGIVCIAAWAAFRGIPMWPKKGEWRLLILLGVLFVIQMGTLNIGFDLTKGSIAAILISTNPLFAAFAAHFIIVDDRLSFRKAVGLMIAFGGVAIVLLGGFSLESLNPIGWGGVVVLLSSSLLGLRLVFMAKVQQEISGVRVVLWQMILSLPLFAFAGATFETIRWENLAFAPIAGLLYQGVVIAGLGFMVIAYLLSRYPPSLIASFNFVSPISGVLLSAIFLGDQITPAIVGGVICVGVGLYFVSRPKAV
;
A
#
# COMPACT_ATOMS: atom_id res chain seq x y z
N MET A 1 -9.16 -6.06 9.48
CA MET A 1 -8.26 -5.03 8.93
C MET A 1 -7.78 -5.39 7.53
N HIS A 2 -7.16 -6.55 7.28
CA HIS A 2 -6.67 -6.95 5.94
C HIS A 2 -7.76 -7.02 4.87
N SER A 3 -8.99 -7.41 5.21
CA SER A 3 -10.14 -7.35 4.28
C SER A 3 -10.48 -5.91 3.87
N LEU A 4 -10.38 -4.95 4.80
CA LEU A 4 -10.58 -3.53 4.47
C LEU A 4 -9.47 -3.04 3.52
N TRP A 5 -8.23 -3.45 3.73
CA TRP A 5 -7.14 -3.13 2.81
C TRP A 5 -7.31 -3.75 1.43
N GLY A 6 -7.94 -4.94 1.35
CA GLY A 6 -8.35 -5.54 0.09
C GLY A 6 -9.36 -4.70 -0.71
N GLY A 7 -10.20 -3.91 -0.05
CA GLY A 7 -11.11 -2.96 -0.71
C GLY A 7 -10.42 -1.69 -1.24
N ASN A 8 -9.20 -1.40 -0.82
CA ASN A 8 -8.49 -0.18 -1.23
C ASN A 8 -8.30 -0.05 -2.75
N PRO A 9 -7.91 -1.09 -3.52
CA PRO A 9 -7.81 -0.99 -4.98
C PRO A 9 -9.11 -0.51 -5.65
N VAL A 10 -10.24 -1.03 -5.21
CA VAL A 10 -11.58 -0.61 -5.71
C VAL A 10 -11.85 0.86 -5.37
N ALA A 11 -11.63 1.23 -4.13
CA ALA A 11 -11.84 2.61 -3.68
C ALA A 11 -10.92 3.60 -4.41
N VAL A 12 -9.65 3.23 -4.67
CA VAL A 12 -8.73 4.04 -5.47
C VAL A 12 -9.26 4.19 -6.90
N LYS A 13 -9.69 3.10 -7.56
CA LYS A 13 -10.26 3.15 -8.90
C LYS A 13 -11.46 4.09 -9.00
N PHE A 14 -12.38 4.05 -8.04
CA PHE A 14 -13.49 5.00 -8.00
C PHE A 14 -13.00 6.45 -7.82
N GLY A 15 -12.07 6.71 -6.91
CA GLY A 15 -11.50 8.04 -6.71
C GLY A 15 -10.83 8.61 -7.96
N LEU A 16 -10.13 7.75 -8.72
CA LEU A 16 -9.42 8.10 -9.95
C LEU A 16 -10.36 8.51 -11.12
N LEU A 17 -11.65 8.21 -11.04
CA LEU A 17 -12.63 8.70 -12.04
C LEU A 17 -12.72 10.23 -12.05
N VAL A 18 -12.58 10.88 -10.88
CA VAL A 18 -12.66 12.34 -10.72
C VAL A 18 -11.27 12.94 -10.51
N PHE A 19 -10.55 12.43 -9.54
CA PHE A 19 -9.25 12.95 -9.12
C PHE A 19 -8.13 12.08 -9.68
N PRO A 20 -7.31 12.60 -10.62
CA PRO A 20 -6.13 11.88 -11.11
C PRO A 20 -5.16 11.51 -9.98
N PRO A 21 -4.14 10.69 -10.24
CA PRO A 21 -3.31 10.03 -9.23
C PRO A 21 -2.78 10.91 -8.09
N MET A 22 -2.25 12.10 -8.40
CA MET A 22 -1.67 13.01 -7.40
C MET A 22 -2.75 13.74 -6.60
N TRP A 23 -3.80 14.23 -7.28
CA TRP A 23 -4.95 14.84 -6.60
C TRP A 23 -5.69 13.84 -5.72
N SER A 24 -5.85 12.58 -6.17
CA SER A 24 -6.44 11.51 -5.37
C SER A 24 -5.62 11.25 -4.09
N ALA A 25 -4.28 11.22 -4.21
CA ALA A 25 -3.39 11.12 -3.05
C ALA A 25 -3.54 12.31 -2.10
N PHE A 26 -3.55 13.54 -2.65
CA PHE A 26 -3.70 14.77 -1.87
C PHE A 26 -4.99 14.74 -1.04
N VAL A 27 -6.15 14.56 -1.69
CA VAL A 27 -7.47 14.55 -1.02
C VAL A 27 -7.54 13.46 0.06
N ARG A 28 -7.12 12.24 -0.28
CA ARG A 28 -7.07 11.12 0.67
C ARG A 28 -6.26 11.45 1.92
N PHE A 29 -5.07 12.04 1.76
CA PHE A 29 -4.22 12.33 2.90
C PHE A 29 -4.68 13.56 3.70
N VAL A 30 -5.31 14.55 3.07
CA VAL A 30 -5.99 15.62 3.81
C VAL A 30 -7.03 15.03 4.76
N ILE A 31 -7.90 14.13 4.26
CA ILE A 31 -8.91 13.48 5.09
C ILE A 31 -8.23 12.63 6.20
N GLY A 32 -7.21 11.85 5.84
CA GLY A 32 -6.46 11.02 6.79
C GLY A 32 -5.81 11.83 7.91
N ILE A 33 -5.18 12.97 7.57
CA ILE A 33 -4.57 13.90 8.54
C ILE A 33 -5.62 14.43 9.51
N VAL A 34 -6.78 14.88 9.01
CA VAL A 34 -7.88 15.37 9.85
C VAL A 34 -8.34 14.29 10.83
N CYS A 35 -8.54 13.06 10.36
CA CYS A 35 -8.93 11.93 11.21
C CYS A 35 -7.89 11.63 12.30
N ILE A 36 -6.61 11.55 11.92
CA ILE A 36 -5.53 11.23 12.87
C ILE A 36 -5.32 12.37 13.85
N ALA A 37 -5.32 13.62 13.37
CA ALA A 37 -5.14 14.80 14.23
C ALA A 37 -6.28 14.95 15.23
N ALA A 38 -7.53 14.78 14.80
CA ALA A 38 -8.70 14.82 15.69
C ALA A 38 -8.61 13.73 16.77
N TRP A 39 -8.29 12.49 16.37
CA TRP A 39 -8.11 11.41 17.34
C TRP A 39 -6.95 11.64 18.29
N ALA A 40 -5.80 12.12 17.79
CA ALA A 40 -4.62 12.41 18.61
C ALA A 40 -4.89 13.54 19.61
N ALA A 41 -5.60 14.61 19.19
CA ALA A 41 -6.04 15.70 20.05
C ALA A 41 -6.98 15.21 21.16
N PHE A 42 -7.99 14.39 20.80
CA PHE A 42 -8.91 13.79 21.77
C PHE A 42 -8.19 12.89 22.80
N ARG A 43 -7.12 12.21 22.41
CA ARG A 43 -6.31 11.34 23.29
C ARG A 43 -5.16 12.05 23.98
N GLY A 44 -4.98 13.37 23.78
CA GLY A 44 -3.88 14.13 24.36
C GLY A 44 -2.49 13.69 23.87
N ILE A 45 -2.39 13.10 22.67
CA ILE A 45 -1.12 12.59 22.13
C ILE A 45 -0.35 13.75 21.49
N PRO A 46 0.92 14.01 21.88
CA PRO A 46 1.71 15.08 21.30
C PRO A 46 2.04 14.79 19.83
N MET A 47 1.58 15.70 18.95
CA MET A 47 1.70 15.56 17.49
C MET A 47 2.95 16.24 16.93
N TRP A 48 3.50 17.24 17.63
CA TRP A 48 4.64 18.01 17.13
C TRP A 48 5.95 17.24 17.25
N PRO A 49 6.80 17.27 16.19
CA PRO A 49 8.12 16.62 16.23
C PRO A 49 9.07 17.34 17.18
N LYS A 50 9.95 16.59 17.80
CA LYS A 50 11.10 17.13 18.52
C LYS A 50 12.19 17.53 17.53
N LYS A 51 13.11 18.45 17.93
CA LYS A 51 14.16 18.97 17.02
C LYS A 51 14.99 17.89 16.32
N GLY A 52 15.30 16.78 17.00
CA GLY A 52 16.09 15.68 16.42
C GLY A 52 15.32 14.73 15.48
N GLU A 53 13.98 14.77 15.47
CA GLU A 53 13.14 13.83 14.71
C GLU A 53 12.97 14.21 13.23
N TRP A 54 13.17 15.49 12.88
CA TRP A 54 12.88 16.03 11.56
C TRP A 54 13.59 15.31 10.42
N ARG A 55 14.85 14.96 10.61
CA ARG A 55 15.64 14.29 9.57
C ARG A 55 15.01 12.96 9.15
N LEU A 56 14.60 12.15 10.13
CA LEU A 56 13.97 10.85 9.89
C LEU A 56 12.55 11.00 9.32
N LEU A 57 11.79 11.99 9.80
CA LEU A 57 10.45 12.26 9.30
C LEU A 57 10.45 12.76 7.86
N ILE A 58 11.40 13.63 7.48
CA ILE A 58 11.56 14.10 6.09
C ILE A 58 11.92 12.93 5.18
N LEU A 59 12.88 12.08 5.58
CA LEU A 59 13.25 10.91 4.79
C LEU A 59 12.06 9.96 4.59
N LEU A 60 11.30 9.68 5.64
CA LEU A 60 10.06 8.89 5.53
C LEU A 60 9.00 9.57 4.68
N GLY A 61 8.87 10.90 4.77
CA GLY A 61 7.97 11.68 3.93
C GLY A 61 8.30 11.58 2.45
N VAL A 62 9.58 11.69 2.09
CA VAL A 62 10.05 11.51 0.69
C VAL A 62 9.76 10.09 0.19
N LEU A 63 10.10 9.05 0.97
CA LEU A 63 9.80 7.67 0.63
C LEU A 63 8.29 7.45 0.48
N PHE A 64 7.49 8.09 1.33
CA PHE A 64 6.04 8.02 1.27
C PHE A 64 5.47 8.63 -0.01
N VAL A 65 5.96 9.81 -0.41
CA VAL A 65 5.53 10.47 -1.66
C VAL A 65 5.84 9.62 -2.87
N ILE A 66 7.07 9.12 -2.98
CA ILE A 66 7.49 8.29 -4.12
C ILE A 66 6.64 7.02 -4.17
N GLN A 67 6.49 6.35 -3.03
CA GLN A 67 5.74 5.09 -2.93
C GLN A 67 4.24 5.29 -3.22
N MET A 68 3.61 6.33 -2.68
CA MET A 68 2.18 6.57 -2.89
C MET A 68 1.88 7.16 -4.27
N GLY A 69 2.76 7.99 -4.80
CA GLY A 69 2.66 8.49 -6.17
C GLY A 69 2.71 7.35 -7.19
N THR A 70 3.73 6.48 -7.08
CA THR A 70 3.84 5.29 -7.94
C THR A 70 2.65 4.34 -7.75
N LEU A 71 2.12 4.19 -6.54
CA LEU A 71 0.93 3.38 -6.29
C LEU A 71 -0.29 3.86 -7.07
N ASN A 72 -0.60 5.15 -6.95
CA ASN A 72 -1.78 5.72 -7.59
C ASN A 72 -1.64 5.74 -9.11
N ILE A 73 -0.46 6.06 -9.66
CA ILE A 73 -0.17 5.95 -11.09
C ILE A 73 -0.37 4.50 -11.57
N GLY A 74 0.20 3.55 -10.86
CA GLY A 74 0.07 2.14 -11.20
C GLY A 74 -1.38 1.65 -11.14
N PHE A 75 -2.15 2.11 -10.16
CA PHE A 75 -3.58 1.79 -10.06
C PHE A 75 -4.40 2.44 -11.18
N ASP A 76 -4.03 3.62 -11.64
CA ASP A 76 -4.68 4.25 -12.80
C ASP A 76 -4.45 3.43 -14.08
N LEU A 77 -3.25 2.92 -14.27
CA LEU A 77 -2.79 2.22 -15.46
C LEU A 77 -3.13 0.71 -15.51
N THR A 78 -3.64 0.08 -14.42
CA THR A 78 -3.91 -1.37 -14.40
C THR A 78 -5.29 -1.69 -13.84
N LYS A 79 -5.73 -2.97 -13.95
CA LYS A 79 -6.99 -3.42 -13.36
C LYS A 79 -6.90 -3.52 -11.84
N GLY A 80 -8.02 -3.30 -11.13
CA GLY A 80 -8.09 -3.36 -9.67
C GLY A 80 -7.67 -4.72 -9.11
N SER A 81 -8.07 -5.82 -9.77
CA SER A 81 -7.70 -7.19 -9.41
C SER A 81 -6.19 -7.45 -9.50
N ILE A 82 -5.55 -6.98 -10.58
CA ILE A 82 -4.10 -7.08 -10.75
C ILE A 82 -3.38 -6.24 -9.69
N ALA A 83 -3.82 -4.99 -9.50
CA ALA A 83 -3.27 -4.09 -8.50
C ALA A 83 -3.37 -4.68 -7.08
N ALA A 84 -4.50 -5.33 -6.73
CA ALA A 84 -4.71 -5.98 -5.44
C ALA A 84 -3.69 -7.11 -5.17
N ILE A 85 -3.40 -7.94 -6.18
CA ILE A 85 -2.41 -9.01 -6.06
C ILE A 85 -1.01 -8.42 -5.89
N LEU A 86 -0.64 -7.49 -6.77
CA LEU A 86 0.73 -6.97 -6.82
C LEU A 86 1.08 -6.13 -5.58
N ILE A 87 0.16 -5.29 -5.08
CA ILE A 87 0.43 -4.53 -3.86
C ILE A 87 0.50 -5.45 -2.62
N SER A 88 -0.20 -6.57 -2.63
CA SER A 88 -0.14 -7.54 -1.53
C SER A 88 1.19 -8.29 -1.42
N THR A 89 2.09 -8.10 -2.38
CA THR A 89 3.46 -8.67 -2.32
C THR A 89 4.42 -7.83 -1.46
N ASN A 90 3.98 -6.67 -0.93
CA ASN A 90 4.84 -5.82 -0.09
C ASN A 90 5.52 -6.56 1.09
N PRO A 91 4.93 -7.57 1.78
CA PRO A 91 5.61 -8.28 2.84
C PRO A 91 6.81 -9.11 2.35
N LEU A 92 6.80 -9.51 1.08
CA LEU A 92 7.94 -10.22 0.47
C LEU A 92 9.14 -9.28 0.34
N PHE A 93 8.90 -8.06 -0.15
CA PHE A 93 9.92 -7.03 -0.22
C PHE A 93 10.34 -6.55 1.16
N ALA A 94 9.41 -6.49 2.13
CA ALA A 94 9.74 -6.18 3.52
C ALA A 94 10.66 -7.26 4.12
N ALA A 95 10.38 -8.56 3.89
CA ALA A 95 11.23 -9.65 4.35
C ALA A 95 12.62 -9.61 3.69
N PHE A 96 12.70 -9.27 2.41
CA PHE A 96 13.95 -9.08 1.71
C PHE A 96 14.74 -7.88 2.26
N ALA A 97 14.10 -6.73 2.44
CA ALA A 97 14.72 -5.53 3.01
C ALA A 97 15.17 -5.74 4.46
N ALA A 98 14.37 -6.45 5.26
CA ALA A 98 14.70 -6.77 6.66
C ALA A 98 15.99 -7.57 6.78
N HIS A 99 16.28 -8.47 5.82
CA HIS A 99 17.52 -9.23 5.77
C HIS A 99 18.79 -8.35 5.82
N PHE A 100 18.74 -7.17 5.18
CA PHE A 100 19.89 -6.25 5.11
C PHE A 100 19.85 -5.18 6.20
N ILE A 101 18.67 -4.83 6.72
CA ILE A 101 18.48 -3.68 7.63
C ILE A 101 18.38 -4.13 9.09
N ILE A 102 17.85 -5.33 9.35
CA ILE A 102 17.61 -5.85 10.70
C ILE A 102 18.55 -7.03 10.96
N VAL A 103 19.45 -6.87 11.94
CA VAL A 103 20.53 -7.83 12.21
C VAL A 103 20.02 -9.25 12.50
N ASP A 104 18.86 -9.41 13.14
CA ASP A 104 18.34 -10.70 13.59
C ASP A 104 17.23 -11.28 12.67
N ASP A 105 16.83 -10.59 11.60
CA ASP A 105 15.79 -11.06 10.66
C ASP A 105 16.37 -11.50 9.31
N ARG A 106 17.23 -12.53 9.34
CA ARG A 106 17.84 -13.08 8.13
C ARG A 106 16.88 -13.96 7.35
N LEU A 107 17.06 -13.99 6.02
CA LEU A 107 16.35 -14.89 5.11
C LEU A 107 16.72 -16.34 5.47
N SER A 108 15.72 -17.12 5.83
CA SER A 108 15.83 -18.58 5.97
C SER A 108 15.49 -19.25 4.63
N PHE A 109 15.93 -20.51 4.44
CA PHE A 109 15.58 -21.30 3.25
C PHE A 109 14.07 -21.30 2.99
N ARG A 110 13.26 -21.42 4.01
CA ARG A 110 11.81 -21.37 3.94
C ARG A 110 11.28 -20.03 3.44
N LYS A 111 11.82 -18.90 3.92
CA LYS A 111 11.46 -17.56 3.43
C LYS A 111 11.85 -17.42 1.96
N ALA A 112 13.02 -17.95 1.55
CA ALA A 112 13.47 -17.95 0.16
C ALA A 112 12.53 -18.74 -0.76
N VAL A 113 12.10 -19.94 -0.36
CA VAL A 113 11.10 -20.73 -1.10
C VAL A 113 9.78 -19.97 -1.23
N GLY A 114 9.29 -19.37 -0.13
CA GLY A 114 8.08 -18.56 -0.14
C GLY A 114 8.17 -17.37 -1.11
N LEU A 115 9.32 -16.69 -1.13
CA LEU A 115 9.61 -15.60 -2.08
C LEU A 115 9.54 -16.11 -3.53
N MET A 116 10.19 -17.23 -3.85
CA MET A 116 10.18 -17.80 -5.21
C MET A 116 8.77 -18.15 -5.67
N ILE A 117 7.97 -18.80 -4.82
CA ILE A 117 6.57 -19.14 -5.15
C ILE A 117 5.76 -17.86 -5.40
N ALA A 118 5.88 -16.87 -4.55
CA ALA A 118 5.11 -15.62 -4.69
C ALA A 118 5.53 -14.84 -5.94
N PHE A 119 6.82 -14.73 -6.25
CA PHE A 119 7.28 -14.06 -7.47
C PHE A 119 6.91 -14.85 -8.73
N GLY A 120 6.84 -16.18 -8.67
CA GLY A 120 6.24 -17.01 -9.72
C GLY A 120 4.77 -16.64 -9.97
N GLY A 121 3.99 -16.45 -8.90
CA GLY A 121 2.62 -15.96 -8.99
C GLY A 121 2.51 -14.56 -9.59
N VAL A 122 3.40 -13.64 -9.21
CA VAL A 122 3.49 -12.31 -9.83
C VAL A 122 3.77 -12.40 -11.33
N ALA A 123 4.71 -13.25 -11.73
CA ALA A 123 5.03 -13.47 -13.15
C ALA A 123 3.82 -14.00 -13.93
N ILE A 124 3.07 -14.96 -13.38
CA ILE A 124 1.84 -15.49 -13.99
C ILE A 124 0.82 -14.36 -14.21
N VAL A 125 0.61 -13.49 -13.22
CA VAL A 125 -0.34 -12.37 -13.35
C VAL A 125 0.11 -11.34 -14.37
N LEU A 126 1.38 -10.97 -14.35
CA LEU A 126 1.92 -9.99 -15.29
C LEU A 126 1.93 -10.54 -16.73
N LEU A 127 2.40 -11.75 -16.95
CA LEU A 127 2.45 -12.39 -18.27
C LEU A 127 1.06 -12.71 -18.79
N GLY A 128 0.11 -13.10 -17.93
CA GLY A 128 -1.28 -13.32 -18.31
C GLY A 128 -2.02 -12.04 -18.73
N GLY A 129 -1.48 -10.86 -18.42
CA GLY A 129 -1.95 -9.56 -18.89
C GLY A 129 -1.22 -9.02 -20.12
N PHE A 130 -0.11 -9.65 -20.52
CA PHE A 130 0.63 -9.32 -21.74
C PHE A 130 0.09 -10.11 -22.93
N SER A 131 -0.61 -9.45 -23.84
CA SER A 131 -0.70 -9.93 -25.21
C SER A 131 0.48 -9.36 -25.99
N LEU A 132 1.23 -10.22 -26.70
CA LEU A 132 2.38 -9.81 -27.50
C LEU A 132 2.03 -8.85 -28.66
N GLU A 133 0.75 -8.69 -28.98
CA GLU A 133 0.24 -7.82 -30.06
C GLU A 133 -0.03 -6.37 -29.63
N SER A 134 -0.05 -6.09 -28.34
CA SER A 134 -0.14 -4.72 -27.85
C SER A 134 0.78 -4.57 -26.65
N LEU A 135 1.67 -3.57 -26.68
CA LEU A 135 2.34 -3.05 -25.50
C LEU A 135 1.23 -2.44 -24.60
N ASN A 136 0.47 -3.32 -23.96
CA ASN A 136 -0.76 -2.96 -23.30
C ASN A 136 -0.43 -2.16 -22.03
N PRO A 137 -1.01 -0.96 -21.84
CA PRO A 137 -0.82 -0.15 -20.62
C PRO A 137 -1.02 -0.93 -19.32
N ILE A 138 -1.88 -1.96 -19.34
CA ILE A 138 -2.15 -2.85 -18.19
C ILE A 138 -0.85 -3.51 -17.67
N GLY A 139 0.07 -3.93 -18.55
CA GLY A 139 1.35 -4.53 -18.16
C GLY A 139 2.27 -3.53 -17.48
N TRP A 140 2.42 -2.35 -18.04
CA TRP A 140 3.22 -1.27 -17.43
C TRP A 140 2.65 -0.82 -16.09
N GLY A 141 1.33 -0.65 -15.99
CA GLY A 141 0.67 -0.35 -14.72
C GLY A 141 0.97 -1.40 -13.64
N GLY A 142 0.98 -2.68 -14.00
CA GLY A 142 1.37 -3.75 -13.10
C GLY A 142 2.82 -3.63 -12.62
N VAL A 143 3.76 -3.33 -13.49
CA VAL A 143 5.17 -3.09 -13.12
C VAL A 143 5.30 -1.90 -12.17
N VAL A 144 4.57 -0.81 -12.41
CA VAL A 144 4.56 0.37 -11.53
C VAL A 144 3.97 0.03 -10.15
N VAL A 145 2.90 -0.77 -10.07
CA VAL A 145 2.35 -1.26 -8.78
C VAL A 145 3.37 -2.15 -8.07
N LEU A 146 4.07 -3.01 -8.78
CA LEU A 146 5.10 -3.88 -8.18
C LEU A 146 6.27 -3.06 -7.63
N LEU A 147 6.70 -2.02 -8.35
CA LEU A 147 7.69 -1.05 -7.86
C LEU A 147 7.17 -0.37 -6.59
N SER A 148 5.93 0.12 -6.58
CA SER A 148 5.31 0.70 -5.38
C SER A 148 5.25 -0.30 -4.22
N SER A 149 4.96 -1.58 -4.51
CA SER A 149 4.94 -2.65 -3.51
C SER A 149 6.32 -2.86 -2.88
N SER A 150 7.39 -2.81 -3.68
CA SER A 150 8.76 -2.92 -3.19
C SER A 150 9.14 -1.72 -2.30
N LEU A 151 8.80 -0.51 -2.72
CA LEU A 151 9.00 0.71 -1.94
C LEU A 151 8.19 0.69 -0.62
N LEU A 152 6.98 0.14 -0.65
CA LEU A 152 6.17 -0.05 0.56
C LEU A 152 6.84 -1.01 1.53
N GLY A 153 7.33 -2.14 1.05
CA GLY A 153 8.07 -3.10 1.87
C GLY A 153 9.29 -2.47 2.54
N LEU A 154 10.12 -1.76 1.78
CA LEU A 154 11.28 -1.02 2.30
C LEU A 154 10.86 0.04 3.32
N ARG A 155 9.83 0.84 3.02
CA ARG A 155 9.31 1.88 3.90
C ARG A 155 8.78 1.31 5.22
N LEU A 156 8.08 0.17 5.20
CA LEU A 156 7.57 -0.47 6.41
C LEU A 156 8.71 -0.91 7.35
N VAL A 157 9.79 -1.48 6.81
CA VAL A 157 10.97 -1.86 7.61
C VAL A 157 11.65 -0.63 8.19
N PHE A 158 11.81 0.42 7.40
CA PHE A 158 12.41 1.67 7.87
C PHE A 158 11.51 2.37 8.91
N MET A 159 10.19 2.38 8.69
CA MET A 159 9.23 2.91 9.63
C MET A 159 9.25 2.16 10.97
N ALA A 160 9.34 0.84 10.95
CA ALA A 160 9.48 0.03 12.19
C ALA A 160 10.73 0.40 12.98
N LYS A 161 11.86 0.66 12.30
CA LYS A 161 13.10 1.12 12.94
C LYS A 161 12.93 2.52 13.55
N VAL A 162 12.34 3.45 12.80
CA VAL A 162 12.12 4.84 13.26
C VAL A 162 11.13 4.89 14.44
N GLN A 163 10.15 4.00 14.48
CA GLN A 163 9.18 3.92 15.59
C GLN A 163 9.77 3.48 16.92
N GLN A 164 11.00 3.00 16.96
CA GLN A 164 11.71 2.75 18.22
C GLN A 164 12.08 4.06 18.94
N GLU A 165 12.25 5.15 18.18
CA GLU A 165 12.65 6.46 18.71
C GLU A 165 11.51 7.50 18.65
N ILE A 166 10.63 7.38 17.66
CA ILE A 166 9.57 8.36 17.37
C ILE A 166 8.20 7.69 17.48
N SER A 167 7.25 8.34 18.16
CA SER A 167 5.87 7.86 18.26
C SER A 167 5.27 7.54 16.88
N GLY A 168 4.65 6.36 16.75
CA GLY A 168 4.00 5.93 15.52
C GLY A 168 2.96 6.91 14.98
N VAL A 169 2.24 7.61 15.86
CA VAL A 169 1.29 8.67 15.49
C VAL A 169 2.01 9.83 14.80
N ARG A 170 3.13 10.30 15.35
CA ARG A 170 3.95 11.36 14.72
C ARG A 170 4.51 10.91 13.37
N VAL A 171 5.02 9.68 13.30
CA VAL A 171 5.54 9.13 12.05
C VAL A 171 4.47 9.13 10.97
N VAL A 172 3.28 8.59 11.26
CA VAL A 172 2.19 8.49 10.28
C VAL A 172 1.67 9.88 9.91
N LEU A 173 1.45 10.75 10.87
CA LEU A 173 0.92 12.09 10.64
C LEU A 173 1.87 12.94 9.78
N TRP A 174 3.16 12.99 10.14
CA TRP A 174 4.12 13.87 9.48
C TRP A 174 4.55 13.39 8.10
N GLN A 175 4.60 12.09 7.82
CA GLN A 175 4.83 11.62 6.45
C GLN A 175 3.68 12.05 5.51
N MET A 176 2.43 12.11 6.00
CA MET A 176 1.30 12.62 5.23
C MET A 176 1.37 14.14 5.08
N ILE A 177 1.60 14.89 6.16
CA ILE A 177 1.70 16.38 6.10
C ILE A 177 2.79 16.80 5.12
N LEU A 178 3.98 16.20 5.22
CA LEU A 178 5.11 16.51 4.34
C LEU A 178 4.85 16.11 2.88
N SER A 179 3.93 15.17 2.63
CA SER A 179 3.58 14.75 1.28
C SER A 179 2.62 15.71 0.57
N LEU A 180 1.79 16.46 1.30
CA LEU A 180 0.75 17.30 0.72
C LEU A 180 1.29 18.34 -0.28
N PRO A 181 2.34 19.14 0.04
CA PRO A 181 2.85 20.13 -0.90
C PRO A 181 3.32 19.49 -2.23
N LEU A 182 3.93 18.32 -2.15
CA LEU A 182 4.46 17.62 -3.33
C LEU A 182 3.33 17.05 -4.18
N PHE A 183 2.31 16.46 -3.58
CA PHE A 183 1.13 15.99 -4.31
C PHE A 183 0.31 17.14 -4.90
N ALA A 184 0.14 18.24 -4.17
CA ALA A 184 -0.54 19.43 -4.68
C ALA A 184 0.23 20.05 -5.85
N PHE A 185 1.53 20.18 -5.74
CA PHE A 185 2.39 20.71 -6.82
C PHE A 185 2.33 19.83 -8.07
N ALA A 186 2.52 18.52 -7.91
CA ALA A 186 2.47 17.57 -9.02
C ALA A 186 1.06 17.54 -9.67
N GLY A 187 0.01 17.49 -8.85
CA GLY A 187 -1.38 17.53 -9.34
C GLY A 187 -1.69 18.82 -10.09
N ALA A 188 -1.32 19.99 -9.55
CA ALA A 188 -1.57 21.27 -10.20
C ALA A 188 -0.78 21.46 -11.50
N THR A 189 0.41 20.83 -11.62
CA THR A 189 1.27 20.98 -12.78
C THR A 189 0.94 20.00 -13.90
N PHE A 190 0.57 18.76 -13.57
CA PHE A 190 0.49 17.67 -14.55
C PHE A 190 -0.90 17.07 -14.71
N GLU A 191 -1.87 17.42 -13.86
CA GLU A 191 -3.17 16.75 -13.83
C GLU A 191 -4.33 17.75 -13.91
N THR A 192 -5.42 17.31 -14.53
CA THR A 192 -6.68 18.05 -14.59
C THR A 192 -7.77 17.25 -13.89
N ILE A 193 -8.46 17.86 -12.92
CA ILE A 193 -9.56 17.24 -12.20
C ILE A 193 -10.77 17.15 -13.13
N ARG A 194 -11.42 15.98 -13.16
CA ARG A 194 -12.56 15.66 -14.03
C ARG A 194 -13.88 15.86 -13.26
N TRP A 195 -14.23 17.11 -13.02
CA TRP A 195 -15.41 17.47 -12.23
C TRP A 195 -16.72 16.92 -12.79
N GLU A 196 -16.79 16.70 -14.10
CA GLU A 196 -17.91 16.09 -14.80
C GLU A 196 -18.25 14.67 -14.34
N ASN A 197 -17.27 13.96 -13.79
CA ASN A 197 -17.45 12.59 -13.27
C ASN A 197 -17.79 12.57 -11.78
N LEU A 198 -18.05 13.73 -11.16
CA LEU A 198 -18.37 13.79 -9.74
C LEU A 198 -19.71 13.11 -9.45
N ALA A 199 -19.65 12.00 -8.72
CA ALA A 199 -20.79 11.17 -8.37
C ALA A 199 -20.59 10.53 -6.99
N PHE A 200 -21.61 9.81 -6.50
CA PHE A 200 -21.54 9.16 -5.19
C PHE A 200 -20.37 8.18 -5.05
N ALA A 201 -20.14 7.33 -6.06
CA ALA A 201 -19.10 6.28 -5.98
C ALA A 201 -17.66 6.83 -5.86
N PRO A 202 -17.22 7.82 -6.67
CA PRO A 202 -15.94 8.50 -6.47
C PRO A 202 -15.78 9.13 -5.08
N ILE A 203 -16.80 9.82 -4.58
CA ILE A 203 -16.78 10.45 -3.25
C ILE A 203 -16.66 9.38 -2.16
N ALA A 204 -17.47 8.32 -2.22
CA ALA A 204 -17.44 7.21 -1.29
C ALA A 204 -16.06 6.51 -1.31
N GLY A 205 -15.48 6.32 -2.50
CA GLY A 205 -14.13 5.78 -2.66
C GLY A 205 -13.07 6.64 -1.98
N LEU A 206 -13.11 7.96 -2.15
CA LEU A 206 -12.17 8.88 -1.51
C LEU A 206 -12.35 8.93 0.01
N LEU A 207 -13.60 8.97 0.49
CA LEU A 207 -13.88 8.90 1.93
C LEU A 207 -13.39 7.59 2.54
N TYR A 208 -13.63 6.46 1.86
CA TYR A 208 -13.10 5.17 2.29
C TYR A 208 -11.57 5.18 2.37
N GLN A 209 -10.88 5.67 1.35
CA GLN A 209 -9.43 5.80 1.32
C GLN A 209 -8.91 6.74 2.43
N GLY A 210 -9.56 7.87 2.64
CA GLY A 210 -9.13 8.87 3.62
C GLY A 210 -9.44 8.45 5.06
N VAL A 211 -10.69 8.10 5.36
CA VAL A 211 -11.15 7.77 6.73
C VAL A 211 -10.72 6.36 7.12
N VAL A 212 -11.08 5.35 6.30
CA VAL A 212 -10.90 3.95 6.70
C VAL A 212 -9.43 3.51 6.51
N ILE A 213 -8.82 3.83 5.37
CA ILE A 213 -7.46 3.34 5.08
C ILE A 213 -6.40 4.26 5.68
N ALA A 214 -6.39 5.55 5.32
CA ALA A 214 -5.35 6.49 5.75
C ALA A 214 -5.54 6.95 7.21
N GLY A 215 -6.78 7.15 7.66
CA GLY A 215 -7.10 7.47 9.04
C GLY A 215 -6.98 6.25 9.94
N LEU A 216 -8.03 5.43 10.00
CA LEU A 216 -8.11 4.30 10.93
C LEU A 216 -7.08 3.22 10.65
N GLY A 217 -6.89 2.83 9.38
CA GLY A 217 -6.00 1.74 8.99
C GLY A 217 -4.55 2.00 9.39
N PHE A 218 -4.02 3.20 9.15
CA PHE A 218 -2.65 3.54 9.52
C PHE A 218 -2.45 3.69 11.03
N MET A 219 -3.46 4.16 11.77
CA MET A 219 -3.41 4.18 13.23
C MET A 219 -3.39 2.75 13.80
N VAL A 220 -4.24 1.88 13.29
CA VAL A 220 -4.30 0.48 13.72
C VAL A 220 -2.98 -0.24 13.42
N ILE A 221 -2.40 -0.04 12.23
CA ILE A 221 -1.08 -0.61 11.90
C ILE A 221 0.01 -0.08 12.84
N ALA A 222 0.07 1.23 13.09
CA ALA A 222 1.04 1.81 14.01
C ALA A 222 0.89 1.22 15.43
N TYR A 223 -0.35 1.08 15.91
CA TYR A 223 -0.65 0.45 17.20
C TYR A 223 -0.23 -1.04 17.22
N LEU A 224 -0.57 -1.81 16.20
CA LEU A 224 -0.22 -3.23 16.13
C LEU A 224 1.30 -3.44 16.07
N LEU A 225 2.03 -2.63 15.28
CA LEU A 225 3.48 -2.69 15.19
C LEU A 225 4.19 -2.33 16.52
N SER A 226 3.53 -1.53 17.38
CA SER A 226 4.06 -1.24 18.72
C SER A 226 3.84 -2.36 19.74
N ARG A 227 2.96 -3.34 19.44
CA ARG A 227 2.56 -4.40 20.38
C ARG A 227 2.91 -5.80 19.92
N TYR A 228 2.97 -6.02 18.61
CA TYR A 228 3.12 -7.33 18.02
C TYR A 228 4.25 -7.36 16.99
N PRO A 229 4.97 -8.47 16.86
CA PRO A 229 6.01 -8.60 15.86
C PRO A 229 5.43 -8.45 14.44
N PRO A 230 6.13 -7.77 13.54
CA PRO A 230 5.69 -7.58 12.15
C PRO A 230 5.31 -8.88 11.43
N SER A 231 6.00 -9.98 11.74
CA SER A 231 5.73 -11.31 11.20
C SER A 231 4.33 -11.84 11.51
N LEU A 232 3.80 -11.57 12.72
CA LEU A 232 2.45 -11.96 13.09
C LEU A 232 1.41 -11.14 12.30
N ILE A 233 1.63 -9.84 12.15
CA ILE A 233 0.75 -8.97 11.38
C ILE A 233 0.77 -9.37 9.91
N ALA A 234 1.95 -9.66 9.38
CA ALA A 234 2.14 -10.08 8.00
C ALA A 234 1.49 -11.45 7.70
N SER A 235 1.35 -12.34 8.70
CA SER A 235 0.71 -13.65 8.49
C SER A 235 -0.77 -13.56 8.08
N PHE A 236 -1.44 -12.43 8.30
CA PHE A 236 -2.82 -12.20 7.86
C PHE A 236 -2.92 -11.51 6.50
N ASN A 237 -1.81 -11.11 5.90
CA ASN A 237 -1.81 -10.39 4.62
C ASN A 237 -2.36 -11.20 3.44
N PHE A 238 -2.41 -12.54 3.52
CA PHE A 238 -2.97 -13.38 2.45
C PHE A 238 -4.47 -13.12 2.20
N VAL A 239 -5.18 -12.55 3.17
CA VAL A 239 -6.60 -12.18 3.02
C VAL A 239 -6.76 -11.01 2.05
N SER A 240 -5.78 -10.09 1.98
CA SER A 240 -5.86 -8.88 1.17
C SER A 240 -5.97 -9.15 -0.34
N PRO A 241 -5.13 -10.00 -0.99
CA PRO A 241 -5.28 -10.26 -2.42
C PRO A 241 -6.59 -10.98 -2.76
N ILE A 242 -7.06 -11.89 -1.91
CA ILE A 242 -8.32 -12.61 -2.13
C ILE A 242 -9.49 -11.63 -2.10
N SER A 243 -9.61 -10.84 -1.02
CA SER A 243 -10.67 -9.85 -0.89
C SER A 243 -10.58 -8.77 -1.97
N GLY A 244 -9.38 -8.33 -2.34
CA GLY A 244 -9.17 -7.32 -3.38
C GLY A 244 -9.61 -7.79 -4.76
N VAL A 245 -9.28 -9.00 -5.16
CA VAL A 245 -9.73 -9.59 -6.44
C VAL A 245 -11.24 -9.77 -6.46
N LEU A 246 -11.83 -10.32 -5.40
CA LEU A 246 -13.28 -10.51 -5.33
C LEU A 246 -14.04 -9.18 -5.39
N LEU A 247 -13.59 -8.17 -4.61
CA LEU A 247 -14.22 -6.85 -4.62
C LEU A 247 -14.04 -6.14 -5.97
N SER A 248 -12.88 -6.30 -6.63
CA SER A 248 -12.66 -5.73 -7.96
C SER A 248 -13.56 -6.40 -9.01
N ALA A 249 -13.77 -7.71 -8.92
CA ALA A 249 -14.72 -8.40 -9.82
C ALA A 249 -16.16 -7.91 -9.60
N ILE A 250 -16.58 -7.74 -8.34
CA ILE A 250 -17.96 -7.32 -8.00
C ILE A 250 -18.21 -5.84 -8.38
N PHE A 251 -17.30 -4.94 -8.02
CA PHE A 251 -17.53 -3.50 -8.13
C PHE A 251 -16.97 -2.85 -9.41
N LEU A 252 -15.92 -3.42 -10.00
CA LEU A 252 -15.28 -2.90 -11.21
C LEU A 252 -15.54 -3.75 -12.45
N GLY A 253 -16.18 -4.92 -12.30
CA GLY A 253 -16.42 -5.84 -13.41
C GLY A 253 -15.15 -6.53 -13.93
N ASP A 254 -14.09 -6.59 -13.13
CA ASP A 254 -12.85 -7.25 -13.52
C ASP A 254 -13.08 -8.75 -13.75
N GLN A 255 -12.65 -9.27 -14.90
CA GLN A 255 -12.74 -10.69 -15.19
C GLN A 255 -11.74 -11.50 -14.37
N ILE A 256 -12.21 -12.52 -13.68
CA ILE A 256 -11.36 -13.46 -12.93
C ILE A 256 -10.82 -14.50 -13.92
N THR A 257 -9.62 -14.26 -14.43
CA THR A 257 -8.94 -15.18 -15.34
C THR A 257 -8.20 -16.29 -14.58
N PRO A 258 -7.88 -17.43 -15.22
CA PRO A 258 -7.05 -18.47 -14.61
C PRO A 258 -5.68 -17.94 -14.12
N ALA A 259 -5.10 -16.96 -14.82
CA ALA A 259 -3.86 -16.31 -14.41
C ALA A 259 -4.01 -15.54 -13.08
N ILE A 260 -5.14 -14.84 -12.89
CA ILE A 260 -5.47 -14.17 -11.63
C ILE A 260 -5.63 -15.17 -10.49
N VAL A 261 -6.37 -16.27 -10.72
CA VAL A 261 -6.56 -17.33 -9.71
C VAL A 261 -5.23 -17.97 -9.32
N GLY A 262 -4.43 -18.38 -10.32
CA GLY A 262 -3.09 -18.93 -10.09
C GLY A 262 -2.17 -17.97 -9.33
N GLY A 263 -2.20 -16.68 -9.70
CA GLY A 263 -1.43 -15.64 -9.04
C GLY A 263 -1.83 -15.44 -7.57
N VAL A 264 -3.13 -15.38 -7.27
CA VAL A 264 -3.65 -15.28 -5.89
C VAL A 264 -3.19 -16.45 -5.04
N ILE A 265 -3.30 -17.68 -5.57
CA ILE A 265 -2.88 -18.91 -4.87
C ILE A 265 -1.37 -18.87 -4.61
N CYS A 266 -0.56 -18.61 -5.62
CA CYS A 266 0.90 -18.57 -5.48
C CYS A 266 1.36 -17.46 -4.52
N VAL A 267 0.82 -16.25 -4.64
CA VAL A 267 1.14 -15.14 -3.71
C VAL A 267 0.69 -15.48 -2.29
N GLY A 268 -0.51 -16.04 -2.11
CA GLY A 268 -1.03 -16.46 -0.80
C GLY A 268 -0.16 -17.54 -0.14
N VAL A 269 0.21 -18.57 -0.88
CA VAL A 269 1.13 -19.63 -0.42
C VAL A 269 2.50 -19.06 -0.09
N GLY A 270 3.06 -18.22 -0.96
CA GLY A 270 4.35 -17.58 -0.72
C GLY A 270 4.34 -16.72 0.55
N LEU A 271 3.30 -15.90 0.76
CA LEU A 271 3.11 -15.10 1.97
C LEU A 271 3.02 -15.98 3.23
N TYR A 272 2.31 -17.10 3.16
CA TYR A 272 2.23 -18.06 4.25
C TYR A 272 3.62 -18.60 4.65
N PHE A 273 4.45 -18.96 3.67
CA PHE A 273 5.81 -19.44 3.94
C PHE A 273 6.71 -18.35 4.53
N VAL A 274 6.62 -17.11 4.06
CA VAL A 274 7.44 -15.97 4.52
C VAL A 274 7.03 -15.54 5.94
N SER A 275 5.74 -15.57 6.24
CA SER A 275 5.17 -15.00 7.48
C SER A 275 5.26 -15.90 8.70
N ARG A 276 5.55 -17.20 8.56
CA ARG A 276 5.67 -18.08 9.72
C ARG A 276 6.93 -17.79 10.55
N PRO A 277 6.82 -17.66 11.88
CA PRO A 277 7.98 -17.53 12.75
C PRO A 277 8.92 -18.73 12.60
N LYS A 278 10.22 -18.53 12.86
CA LYS A 278 11.16 -19.65 13.03
C LYS A 278 10.57 -20.56 14.12
N ALA A 279 10.44 -21.86 13.84
CA ALA A 279 10.25 -22.83 14.92
C ALA A 279 11.45 -22.68 15.86
N VAL A 280 11.16 -22.39 17.12
CA VAL A 280 12.15 -22.32 18.20
C VAL A 280 12.69 -23.71 18.44
#